data_44a1dd41240980f8322f4671caae373c
#
_entry.id   44a1dd41240980f8322f4671caae373c
#
_cell.length_a   1.000
_cell.length_b   1.000
_cell.length_c   1.000
_cell.angle_alpha   90.00
_cell.angle_beta   90.00
_cell.angle_gamma   90.00
#
_symmetry.space_group_name_H-M   'P 1'
#
loop_
_entity.id
_entity.type
_entity.pdbx_description
1 polymer ?
#
loop_
_entity_poly.entity_id
_entity_poly.type
_entity_poly.pdbx_seq_one_letter_code
_entity_poly.pdbx_strand_id
1 'polypeptide(L)'
;MLERDIEWGDETFPASARVQGEFNFDVYEMAYEYAVLQRDNYEIAASIGVHYTELELTLSAEAEASGGTLAANISETGDVGAPLPVIGLRGLLALPGDFWLDLSAQYFALEVDEYDGSLVNLRAIVLWQPSQWLGIGLGYDRFAVDLNMAKEQFDGSLDWTYQGPMLFYSVSF
;
A
#
# COMPACT_ATOMS: atom_id res chain seq x y z
N MET A 1 -26.27 8.72 -7.58
CA MET A 1 -27.51 8.58 -6.79
C MET A 1 -27.66 7.12 -6.42
N LEU A 2 -27.90 6.84 -5.16
CA LEU A 2 -28.16 5.48 -4.68
C LEU A 2 -29.53 5.00 -5.15
N GLU A 3 -29.63 3.73 -5.51
CA GLU A 3 -30.90 3.08 -5.88
C GLU A 3 -31.64 2.50 -4.68
N ARG A 4 -30.95 2.34 -3.55
CA ARG A 4 -31.47 1.84 -2.27
C ARG A 4 -30.70 2.48 -1.12
N ASP A 5 -31.27 2.39 0.09
CA ASP A 5 -30.59 2.81 1.30
C ASP A 5 -29.35 1.92 1.53
N ILE A 6 -28.27 2.52 1.98
CA ILE A 6 -27.01 1.84 2.35
C ILE A 6 -26.77 2.11 3.83
N GLU A 7 -26.50 1.07 4.59
CA GLU A 7 -26.00 1.14 5.96
C GLU A 7 -24.48 1.06 5.96
N TRP A 8 -23.85 1.99 6.65
CA TRP A 8 -22.38 2.04 6.81
C TRP A 8 -22.05 2.56 8.20
N GLY A 9 -21.36 1.76 9.02
CA GLY A 9 -21.15 2.05 10.44
C GLY A 9 -22.48 2.14 11.16
N ASP A 10 -22.67 3.21 11.92
CA ASP A 10 -23.90 3.51 12.67
C ASP A 10 -24.91 4.37 11.88
N GLU A 11 -24.60 4.70 10.61
CA GLU A 11 -25.38 5.62 9.80
C GLU A 11 -26.07 4.95 8.60
N THR A 12 -27.26 5.43 8.26
CA THR A 12 -28.02 5.00 7.07
C THR A 12 -28.03 6.10 6.02
N PHE A 13 -27.48 5.80 4.85
CA PHE A 13 -27.46 6.69 3.68
C PHE A 13 -28.71 6.44 2.83
N PRO A 14 -29.61 7.40 2.74
CA PRO A 14 -30.90 7.20 2.06
C PRO A 14 -30.74 7.04 0.55
N ALA A 15 -31.64 6.28 -0.05
CA ALA A 15 -31.80 6.22 -1.49
C ALA A 15 -31.98 7.64 -2.05
N SER A 16 -31.41 7.92 -3.21
CA SER A 16 -31.35 9.24 -3.86
C SER A 16 -30.32 10.24 -3.29
N ALA A 17 -29.64 9.94 -2.20
CA ALA A 17 -28.52 10.77 -1.74
C ALA A 17 -27.35 10.78 -2.76
N ARG A 18 -26.64 11.90 -2.81
CA ARG A 18 -25.34 11.97 -3.48
C ARG A 18 -24.28 11.57 -2.47
N VAL A 19 -23.65 10.41 -2.67
CA VAL A 19 -22.58 9.92 -1.81
C VAL A 19 -21.25 10.24 -2.45
N GLN A 20 -20.34 10.79 -1.65
CA GLN A 20 -18.93 10.96 -1.96
C GLN A 20 -18.14 10.03 -1.05
N GLY A 21 -17.20 9.28 -1.62
CA GLY A 21 -16.24 8.46 -0.89
C GLY A 21 -14.85 9.07 -0.97
N GLU A 22 -14.18 9.21 0.16
CA GLU A 22 -12.78 9.55 0.27
C GLU A 22 -12.05 8.33 0.82
N PHE A 23 -10.98 7.93 0.12
CA PHE A 23 -10.20 6.77 0.45
C PHE A 23 -8.75 7.18 0.67
N ASN A 24 -8.25 6.93 1.88
CA ASN A 24 -6.86 7.14 2.26
C ASN A 24 -6.21 5.78 2.52
N PHE A 25 -5.02 5.61 1.96
CA PHE A 25 -4.23 4.41 2.11
C PHE A 25 -2.80 4.76 2.45
N ASP A 26 -2.40 4.49 3.68
CA ASP A 26 -1.06 4.75 4.17
C ASP A 26 -0.33 3.44 4.47
N VAL A 27 0.92 3.34 4.03
CA VAL A 27 1.79 2.20 4.30
C VAL A 27 3.08 2.68 4.94
N TYR A 28 3.35 2.18 6.14
CA TYR A 28 4.59 2.41 6.87
C TYR A 28 5.38 1.11 6.89
N GLU A 29 6.62 1.15 6.43
CA GLU A 29 7.51 -0.01 6.42
C GLU A 29 8.67 0.18 7.39
N MET A 30 8.92 -0.85 8.20
CA MET A 30 10.15 -0.99 8.97
C MET A 30 10.74 -2.37 8.70
N ALA A 31 11.97 -2.41 8.20
CA ALA A 31 12.66 -3.66 7.89
C ALA A 31 14.10 -3.65 8.42
N TYR A 32 14.54 -4.80 8.89
CA TYR A 32 15.94 -5.10 9.14
C TYR A 32 16.49 -5.92 7.98
N GLU A 33 17.55 -5.44 7.36
CA GLU A 33 18.22 -6.09 6.24
C GLU A 33 19.61 -6.57 6.66
N TYR A 34 19.96 -7.79 6.27
CA TYR A 34 21.25 -8.42 6.53
C TYR A 34 21.87 -8.90 5.22
N ALA A 35 23.06 -8.41 4.91
CA ALA A 35 23.83 -8.85 3.74
C ALA A 35 24.33 -10.29 3.96
N VAL A 36 23.70 -11.25 3.31
CA VAL A 36 24.05 -12.68 3.37
C VAL A 36 25.28 -12.97 2.54
N LEU A 37 25.43 -12.27 1.44
CA LEU A 37 26.56 -12.40 0.52
C LEU A 37 26.96 -11.03 0.00
N GLN A 38 28.22 -10.65 0.26
CA GLN A 38 28.76 -9.37 -0.19
C GLN A 38 30.07 -9.60 -0.96
N ARG A 39 30.19 -8.98 -2.12
CA ARG A 39 31.34 -8.98 -3.01
C ARG A 39 31.53 -7.56 -3.56
N ASP A 40 32.66 -7.30 -4.19
CA ASP A 40 33.03 -5.98 -4.70
C ASP A 40 31.99 -5.44 -5.74
N ASN A 41 31.35 -6.31 -6.46
CA ASN A 41 30.44 -5.95 -7.56
C ASN A 41 28.99 -6.40 -7.37
N TYR A 42 28.67 -7.11 -6.30
CA TYR A 42 27.30 -7.47 -5.97
C TYR A 42 27.09 -7.75 -4.48
N GLU A 43 25.87 -7.56 -4.05
CA GLU A 43 25.39 -7.89 -2.72
C GLU A 43 24.04 -8.63 -2.82
N ILE A 44 23.86 -9.64 -1.97
CA ILE A 44 22.58 -10.28 -1.74
C ILE A 44 22.25 -10.15 -0.26
N ALA A 45 21.11 -9.57 0.04
CA ALA A 45 20.64 -9.39 1.39
C ALA A 45 19.28 -10.07 1.59
N ALA A 46 19.05 -10.54 2.81
CA ALA A 46 17.74 -10.99 3.27
C ALA A 46 17.18 -9.98 4.27
N SER A 47 15.89 -9.78 4.27
CA SER A 47 15.22 -8.87 5.19
C SER A 47 14.06 -9.54 5.93
N ILE A 48 13.79 -9.01 7.11
CA ILE A 48 12.57 -9.24 7.87
C ILE A 48 12.03 -7.89 8.32
N GLY A 49 10.73 -7.68 8.16
CA GLY A 49 10.13 -6.39 8.45
C GLY A 49 8.66 -6.49 8.79
N VAL A 50 8.07 -5.33 8.97
CA VAL A 50 6.64 -5.14 9.18
C VAL A 50 6.18 -4.01 8.28
N HIS A 51 5.14 -4.25 7.51
CA HIS A 51 4.33 -3.22 6.86
C HIS A 51 3.14 -2.93 7.76
N TYR A 52 3.01 -1.72 8.24
CA TYR A 52 1.79 -1.25 8.88
C TYR A 52 0.96 -0.54 7.84
N THR A 53 -0.14 -1.15 7.48
CA THR A 53 -1.06 -0.62 6.47
C THR A 53 -2.26 -0.03 7.19
N GLU A 54 -2.58 1.21 6.89
CA GLU A 54 -3.71 1.94 7.43
C GLU A 54 -4.64 2.32 6.27
N LEU A 55 -5.90 1.90 6.40
CA LEU A 55 -6.97 2.15 5.45
C LEU A 55 -8.01 3.02 6.13
N GLU A 56 -8.33 4.16 5.54
CA GLU A 56 -9.43 5.01 5.98
C GLU A 56 -10.40 5.21 4.83
N LEU A 57 -11.65 4.88 5.05
CA LEU A 57 -12.74 5.13 4.12
C LEU A 57 -13.77 6.06 4.77
N THR A 58 -13.89 7.26 4.24
CA THR A 58 -14.92 8.21 4.65
C THR A 58 -16.02 8.26 3.60
N LEU A 59 -17.24 7.98 4.01
CA LEU A 59 -18.43 8.17 3.19
C LEU A 59 -19.18 9.43 3.66
N SER A 60 -19.45 10.33 2.73
CA SER A 60 -20.22 11.54 2.99
C SER A 60 -21.44 11.56 2.08
N ALA A 61 -22.61 11.86 2.62
CA ALA A 61 -23.84 11.98 1.85
C ALA A 61 -24.50 13.33 2.04
N GLU A 62 -24.90 13.93 0.93
CA GLU A 62 -25.77 15.10 0.88
C GLU A 62 -27.17 14.67 0.42
N ALA A 63 -28.15 14.83 1.26
CA ALA A 63 -29.57 14.62 0.93
C ALA A 63 -30.28 15.96 0.75
N GLU A 64 -30.81 16.22 -0.44
CA GLU A 64 -31.72 17.35 -0.68
C GLU A 64 -33.15 16.96 -0.32
N ALA A 65 -33.75 17.56 0.69
CA ALA A 65 -35.18 17.42 0.95
C ALA A 65 -35.95 18.20 -0.10
N SER A 66 -36.97 17.56 -0.71
CA SER A 66 -37.95 18.20 -1.59
C SER A 66 -38.67 19.32 -0.82
N GLY A 67 -38.24 20.58 -1.01
CA GLY A 67 -38.88 21.74 -0.38
C GLY A 67 -37.91 22.78 0.20
N GLY A 68 -36.66 22.70 -0.08
CA GLY A 68 -35.67 23.72 0.28
C GLY A 68 -35.24 23.69 1.76
N THR A 69 -33.98 23.56 2.00
CA THR A 69 -33.27 23.82 3.24
C THR A 69 -33.31 22.76 4.34
N LEU A 70 -32.86 21.55 4.08
CA LEU A 70 -32.16 20.74 5.09
C LEU A 70 -31.17 19.83 4.35
N ALA A 71 -29.94 20.28 4.16
CA ALA A 71 -28.83 19.41 3.85
C ALA A 71 -28.50 18.65 5.14
N ALA A 72 -28.87 17.40 5.22
CA ALA A 72 -28.29 16.50 6.20
C ALA A 72 -26.93 16.05 5.65
N ASN A 73 -25.85 16.57 6.17
CA ASN A 73 -24.51 16.07 5.93
C ASN A 73 -24.30 14.88 6.87
N ILE A 74 -24.40 13.70 6.33
CA ILE A 74 -24.03 12.46 7.03
C ILE A 74 -22.60 12.13 6.60
N SER A 75 -21.71 11.96 7.55
CA SER A 75 -20.34 11.54 7.30
C SER A 75 -19.96 10.48 8.30
N GLU A 76 -19.50 9.34 7.80
CA GLU A 76 -19.03 8.22 8.60
C GLU A 76 -17.67 7.77 8.10
N THR A 77 -16.75 7.55 9.03
CA THR A 77 -15.38 7.14 8.74
C THR A 77 -15.12 5.78 9.38
N GLY A 78 -14.71 4.82 8.56
CA GLY A 78 -14.19 3.54 9.02
C GLY A 78 -12.70 3.47 8.78
N ASP A 79 -11.93 3.10 9.79
CA ASP A 79 -10.50 2.88 9.73
C ASP A 79 -10.13 1.44 10.10
N VAL A 80 -9.15 0.88 9.40
CA VAL A 80 -8.59 -0.43 9.70
C VAL A 80 -7.07 -0.37 9.53
N GLY A 81 -6.35 -0.70 10.59
CA GLY A 81 -4.91 -0.83 10.58
C GLY A 81 -4.46 -2.26 10.87
N ALA A 82 -3.54 -2.79 10.07
CA ALA A 82 -2.99 -4.11 10.27
C ALA A 82 -1.46 -4.14 10.10
N PRO A 83 -0.73 -4.71 11.08
CA PRO A 83 0.68 -5.00 10.92
C PRO A 83 0.86 -6.31 10.12
N LEU A 84 1.52 -6.23 8.97
CA LEU A 84 1.80 -7.37 8.10
C LEU A 84 3.30 -7.68 8.17
N PRO A 85 3.72 -8.77 8.85
CA PRO A 85 5.12 -9.17 8.85
C PRO A 85 5.54 -9.60 7.44
N VAL A 86 6.73 -9.19 7.01
CA VAL A 86 7.25 -9.48 5.67
C VAL A 86 8.64 -10.07 5.75
N ILE A 87 8.95 -10.96 4.83
CA ILE A 87 10.30 -11.43 4.55
C ILE A 87 10.71 -10.96 3.16
N GLY A 88 11.98 -10.65 2.98
CA GLY A 88 12.44 -10.13 1.70
C GLY A 88 13.80 -10.63 1.29
N LEU A 89 14.06 -10.46 0.00
CA LEU A 89 15.37 -10.63 -0.62
C LEU A 89 15.67 -9.38 -1.45
N ARG A 90 16.93 -8.93 -1.41
CA ARG A 90 17.44 -7.85 -2.23
C ARG A 90 18.73 -8.27 -2.90
N GLY A 91 18.88 -7.95 -4.16
CA GLY A 91 20.08 -8.10 -4.94
C GLY A 91 20.55 -6.76 -5.48
N LEU A 92 21.77 -6.35 -5.15
CA LEU A 92 22.42 -5.17 -5.68
C LEU A 92 23.58 -5.59 -6.57
N LEU A 93 23.66 -5.10 -7.79
CA LEU A 93 24.68 -5.46 -8.78
C LEU A 93 25.28 -4.19 -9.40
N ALA A 94 26.62 -4.06 -9.28
CA ALA A 94 27.37 -3.03 -9.99
C ALA A 94 27.53 -3.40 -11.46
N LEU A 95 27.14 -2.50 -12.35
CA LEU A 95 27.24 -2.62 -13.80
C LEU A 95 28.30 -1.65 -14.35
N PRO A 96 28.88 -1.91 -15.53
CA PRO A 96 29.81 -0.97 -16.16
C PRO A 96 29.19 0.41 -16.38
N GLY A 97 30.00 1.48 -16.27
CA GLY A 97 29.56 2.86 -16.54
C GLY A 97 28.82 3.52 -15.39
N ASP A 98 29.18 3.16 -14.16
CA ASP A 98 28.59 3.73 -12.94
C ASP A 98 27.10 3.45 -12.76
N PHE A 99 26.63 2.34 -13.34
CA PHE A 99 25.26 1.86 -13.16
C PHE A 99 25.19 0.82 -12.04
N TRP A 100 24.04 0.84 -11.36
CA TRP A 100 23.66 -0.15 -10.37
C TRP A 100 22.28 -0.71 -10.71
N LEU A 101 22.16 -2.02 -10.59
CA LEU A 101 20.86 -2.70 -10.65
C LEU A 101 20.49 -3.15 -9.23
N ASP A 102 19.35 -2.69 -8.76
CA ASP A 102 18.76 -3.04 -7.47
C ASP A 102 17.45 -3.78 -7.72
N LEU A 103 17.38 -5.02 -7.26
CA LEU A 103 16.19 -5.87 -7.36
C LEU A 103 15.77 -6.26 -5.96
N SER A 104 14.53 -6.02 -5.60
CA SER A 104 13.98 -6.45 -4.31
C SER A 104 12.65 -7.13 -4.47
N ALA A 105 12.42 -8.11 -3.61
CA ALA A 105 11.17 -8.84 -3.49
C ALA A 105 10.85 -9.02 -2.01
N GLN A 106 9.63 -8.68 -1.62
CA GLN A 106 9.10 -8.92 -0.29
C GLN A 106 7.82 -9.74 -0.41
N TYR A 107 7.63 -10.62 0.53
CA TYR A 107 6.49 -11.52 0.56
C TYR A 107 5.99 -11.72 1.99
N PHE A 108 4.70 -11.77 2.11
CA PHE A 108 3.99 -12.19 3.30
C PHE A 108 2.78 -13.02 2.92
N ALA A 109 2.49 -14.02 3.68
CA ALA A 109 1.20 -14.72 3.66
C ALA A 109 0.92 -15.24 5.07
N LEU A 110 -0.26 -14.99 5.54
CA LEU A 110 -0.75 -15.48 6.83
C LEU A 110 -2.19 -15.93 6.67
N GLU A 111 -2.44 -17.15 7.14
CA GLU A 111 -3.77 -17.70 7.27
C GLU A 111 -3.93 -18.14 8.73
N VAL A 112 -4.66 -17.35 9.52
CA VAL A 112 -4.89 -17.60 10.94
C VAL A 112 -6.35 -17.30 11.28
N ASP A 113 -7.09 -18.33 11.64
CA ASP A 113 -8.50 -18.29 12.03
C ASP A 113 -9.38 -17.50 11.05
N GLU A 114 -9.75 -16.28 11.38
CA GLU A 114 -10.67 -15.42 10.64
C GLU A 114 -9.95 -14.42 9.72
N TYR A 115 -8.61 -14.51 9.64
CA TYR A 115 -7.77 -13.60 8.85
C TYR A 115 -6.96 -14.40 7.82
N ASP A 116 -7.16 -14.10 6.57
CA ASP A 116 -6.33 -14.55 5.46
C ASP A 116 -5.76 -13.33 4.75
N GLY A 117 -4.44 -13.25 4.67
CA GLY A 117 -3.78 -12.11 4.08
C GLY A 117 -2.50 -12.46 3.36
N SER A 118 -2.29 -11.83 2.21
CA SER A 118 -1.04 -11.90 1.48
C SER A 118 -0.58 -10.53 1.01
N LEU A 119 0.74 -10.36 0.94
CA LEU A 119 1.40 -9.17 0.40
C LEU A 119 2.58 -9.59 -0.46
N VAL A 120 2.66 -8.99 -1.63
CA VAL A 120 3.80 -9.12 -2.55
C VAL A 120 4.26 -7.73 -2.96
N ASN A 121 5.53 -7.42 -2.70
CA ASN A 121 6.18 -6.22 -3.24
C ASN A 121 7.38 -6.62 -4.08
N LEU A 122 7.40 -6.17 -5.34
CA LEU A 122 8.48 -6.40 -6.30
C LEU A 122 8.97 -5.06 -6.82
N ARG A 123 10.26 -4.81 -6.71
CA ARG A 123 10.90 -3.57 -7.18
C ARG A 123 12.14 -3.88 -7.99
N ALA A 124 12.29 -3.17 -9.10
CA ALA A 124 13.48 -3.19 -9.93
C ALA A 124 13.92 -1.76 -10.22
N ILE A 125 15.16 -1.44 -9.95
CA ILE A 125 15.73 -0.09 -10.10
C ILE A 125 17.03 -0.18 -10.87
N VAL A 126 17.21 0.71 -11.86
CA VAL A 126 18.49 1.02 -12.46
C VAL A 126 18.90 2.40 -11.99
N LEU A 127 20.00 2.49 -11.27
CA LEU A 127 20.59 3.73 -10.78
C LEU A 127 21.85 4.04 -11.58
N TRP A 128 21.94 5.22 -12.14
CA TRP A 128 23.16 5.77 -12.70
C TRP A 128 23.77 6.78 -11.72
N GLN A 129 24.99 6.53 -11.28
CA GLN A 129 25.68 7.32 -10.25
C GLN A 129 27.02 7.84 -10.78
N PRO A 130 27.00 8.87 -11.67
CA PRO A 130 28.23 9.41 -12.30
C PRO A 130 29.15 10.10 -11.31
N SER A 131 28.73 10.31 -10.10
CA SER A 131 29.50 10.93 -9.03
C SER A 131 29.14 10.28 -7.69
N GLN A 132 30.09 10.28 -6.76
CA GLN A 132 29.84 9.77 -5.41
C GLN A 132 28.73 10.51 -4.65
N TRP A 133 28.34 11.69 -5.11
CA TRP A 133 27.37 12.57 -4.45
C TRP A 133 25.98 12.52 -5.06
N LEU A 134 25.86 12.15 -6.33
CA LEU A 134 24.61 12.27 -7.07
C LEU A 134 24.34 11.05 -7.94
N GLY A 135 23.12 10.53 -7.84
CA GLY A 135 22.60 9.48 -8.70
C GLY A 135 21.21 9.81 -9.21
N ILE A 136 20.88 9.27 -10.38
CA ILE A 136 19.53 9.31 -10.98
C ILE A 136 19.10 7.88 -11.24
N GLY A 137 17.94 7.49 -10.74
CA GLY A 137 17.40 6.16 -10.86
C GLY A 137 16.07 6.13 -11.58
N LEU A 138 15.92 5.11 -12.41
CA LEU A 138 14.64 4.73 -13.00
C LEU A 138 14.27 3.34 -12.48
N GLY A 139 13.07 3.19 -12.00
CA GLY A 139 12.60 1.93 -11.45
C GLY A 139 11.20 1.59 -11.90
N TYR A 140 10.80 0.39 -11.52
CA TYR A 140 9.44 -0.11 -11.61
C TYR A 140 9.11 -0.81 -10.30
N ASP A 141 7.96 -0.48 -9.76
CA ASP A 141 7.45 -1.05 -8.52
C ASP A 141 6.10 -1.72 -8.79
N ARG A 142 5.88 -2.87 -8.14
CA ARG A 142 4.60 -3.55 -8.09
C ARG A 142 4.32 -4.00 -6.67
N PHE A 143 3.28 -3.45 -6.10
CA PHE A 143 2.77 -3.81 -4.79
C PHE A 143 1.37 -4.41 -4.94
N ALA A 144 1.15 -5.55 -4.34
CA ALA A 144 -0.14 -6.22 -4.30
C ALA A 144 -0.41 -6.69 -2.87
N VAL A 145 -1.59 -6.39 -2.37
CA VAL A 145 -2.09 -6.86 -1.08
C VAL A 145 -3.47 -7.45 -1.27
N ASP A 146 -3.70 -8.60 -0.68
CA ASP A 146 -4.97 -9.30 -0.63
C ASP A 146 -5.28 -9.60 0.84
N LEU A 147 -6.40 -9.13 1.33
CA LEU A 147 -6.84 -9.33 2.71
C LEU A 147 -8.29 -9.78 2.71
N ASN A 148 -8.55 -10.92 3.34
CA ASN A 148 -9.87 -11.44 3.57
C ASN A 148 -10.13 -11.51 5.08
N MET A 149 -11.21 -10.92 5.53
CA MET A 149 -11.64 -10.92 6.93
C MET A 149 -13.05 -11.47 6.99
N ALA A 150 -13.23 -12.60 7.67
CA ALA A 150 -14.52 -13.22 7.91
C ALA A 150 -14.83 -13.18 9.41
N LYS A 151 -15.40 -12.06 9.89
CA LYS A 151 -15.89 -11.93 11.27
C LYS A 151 -17.40 -11.95 11.31
N GLU A 152 -18.00 -12.42 12.42
CA GLU A 152 -19.44 -12.46 12.61
C GLU A 152 -20.16 -11.10 12.41
N GLN A 153 -19.44 -9.99 12.59
CA GLN A 153 -19.97 -8.62 12.45
C GLN A 153 -19.45 -7.87 11.21
N PHE A 154 -18.44 -8.39 10.54
CA PHE A 154 -17.85 -7.77 9.36
C PHE A 154 -17.24 -8.85 8.47
N ASP A 155 -17.82 -9.02 7.27
CA ASP A 155 -17.29 -9.85 6.19
C ASP A 155 -16.84 -8.93 5.06
N GLY A 156 -15.55 -8.90 4.81
CA GLY A 156 -14.96 -7.99 3.83
C GLY A 156 -13.69 -8.52 3.22
N SER A 157 -13.47 -8.18 1.95
CA SER A 157 -12.24 -8.46 1.24
C SER A 157 -11.65 -7.18 0.66
N LEU A 158 -10.33 -7.04 0.76
CA LEU A 158 -9.57 -6.00 0.11
C LEU A 158 -8.57 -6.65 -0.84
N ASP A 159 -8.70 -6.37 -2.12
CA ASP A 159 -7.73 -6.67 -3.16
C ASP A 159 -7.22 -5.33 -3.71
N TRP A 160 -5.97 -5.02 -3.42
CA TRP A 160 -5.35 -3.78 -3.85
C TRP A 160 -4.05 -4.05 -4.57
N THR A 161 -3.93 -3.56 -5.79
CA THR A 161 -2.70 -3.65 -6.56
C THR A 161 -2.38 -2.29 -7.17
N TYR A 162 -1.18 -1.78 -6.90
CA TYR A 162 -0.62 -0.70 -7.68
C TYR A 162 0.69 -1.12 -8.32
N GLN A 163 0.98 -0.54 -9.48
CA GLN A 163 2.24 -0.76 -10.18
C GLN A 163 2.54 0.42 -11.09
N GLY A 164 3.82 0.72 -11.27
CA GLY A 164 4.19 1.80 -12.15
C GLY A 164 5.69 2.11 -12.18
N PRO A 165 6.10 2.94 -13.14
CA PRO A 165 7.45 3.46 -13.19
C PRO A 165 7.67 4.50 -12.10
N MET A 166 8.92 4.57 -11.58
CA MET A 166 9.37 5.58 -10.64
C MET A 166 10.66 6.22 -11.12
N LEU A 167 10.77 7.52 -10.89
CA LEU A 167 12.00 8.28 -11.08
C LEU A 167 12.44 8.81 -9.72
N PHE A 168 13.71 8.67 -9.41
CA PHE A 168 14.23 9.17 -8.15
C PHE A 168 15.64 9.75 -8.30
N TYR A 169 15.99 10.56 -7.33
CA TYR A 169 17.33 11.13 -7.17
C TYR A 169 17.95 10.60 -5.89
N SER A 170 19.20 10.22 -5.97
CA SER A 170 20.00 9.81 -4.82
C SER A 170 21.07 10.86 -4.56
N VAL A 171 21.16 11.30 -3.32
CA VAL A 171 22.21 12.21 -2.86
C VAL A 171 22.93 11.55 -1.69
N SER A 172 24.25 11.39 -1.79
CA SER A 172 25.10 10.83 -0.76
C SER A 172 26.05 11.90 -0.21
N PHE A 173 26.29 11.95 1.10
CA PHE A 173 27.14 12.93 1.76
C PHE A 173 27.94 12.28 2.90
#